data_e02a1718ec2fbaa12ca1878b8a716b01
#
_entry.id   e02a1718ec2fbaa12ca1878b8a716b01
#
_cell.length_a   1.000
_cell.length_b   1.000
_cell.length_c   1.000
_cell.angle_alpha   90.00
_cell.angle_beta   90.00
_cell.angle_gamma   90.00
#
_symmetry.space_group_name_H-M   'P 1'
#
loop_
_entity.id
_entity.type
_entity.pdbx_description
1 polymer ?
#
loop_
_entity_poly.entity_id
_entity_poly.type
_entity_poly.pdbx_seq_one_letter_code
_entity_poly.pdbx_strand_id
1 'polypeptide(L)'
;KAVAWCEHIMGGSSPVILLPTVIFGFVRISTHPRIFTDPLSVTEATAHVHSWLGRKQVRLRDMLPDDVETALALLESAGTAGNLTTDSQIAAVALRLDAEVHTADLDFGRFPQVRFVNPLA
;
A
#
# COMPACT_ATOMS: atom_id res chain seq x y z
N LYS A 1 5.17 10.03 -12.43
CA LYS A 1 4.75 10.69 -11.19
C LYS A 1 4.82 9.75 -9.99
N ALA A 2 4.15 8.61 -10.09
CA ALA A 2 4.12 7.65 -9.00
C ALA A 2 5.51 7.08 -8.69
N VAL A 3 6.30 6.76 -9.71
CA VAL A 3 7.66 6.26 -9.53
C VAL A 3 8.53 7.33 -8.87
N ALA A 4 8.43 8.58 -9.34
CA ALA A 4 9.21 9.68 -8.76
C ALA A 4 8.85 9.89 -7.28
N TRP A 5 7.57 9.79 -6.93
CA TRP A 5 7.14 9.91 -5.54
C TRP A 5 7.69 8.75 -4.68
N CYS A 6 7.63 7.52 -5.20
CA CYS A 6 8.16 6.36 -4.49
C CYS A 6 9.66 6.53 -4.22
N GLU A 7 10.43 6.98 -5.21
CA GLU A 7 11.86 7.22 -5.02
C GLU A 7 12.12 8.30 -3.98
N HIS A 8 11.31 9.36 -3.97
CA HIS A 8 11.43 10.41 -2.97
C HIS A 8 11.18 9.89 -1.54
N ILE A 9 10.10 9.14 -1.35
CA ILE A 9 9.73 8.59 -0.04
C ILE A 9 10.75 7.56 0.42
N MET A 10 11.17 6.66 -0.46
CA MET A 10 12.12 5.60 -0.09
C MET A 10 13.52 6.15 0.16
N GLY A 11 13.85 7.31 -0.44
CA GLY A 11 15.11 7.98 -0.21
C GLY A 11 15.14 8.87 1.03
N GLY A 12 13.98 9.12 1.65
CA GLY A 12 13.89 9.97 2.83
C GLY A 12 14.25 9.24 4.12
N SER A 13 14.12 9.96 5.23
CA SER A 13 14.43 9.42 6.57
C SER A 13 13.18 9.02 7.35
N SER A 14 11.99 9.38 6.89
CA SER A 14 10.74 9.02 7.55
C SER A 14 10.50 7.51 7.45
N PRO A 15 10.02 6.89 8.54
CA PRO A 15 9.71 5.45 8.50
C PRO A 15 8.64 5.15 7.44
N VAL A 16 8.88 4.11 6.67
CA VAL A 16 7.94 3.64 5.64
C VAL A 16 7.63 2.18 5.92
N ILE A 17 6.34 1.86 5.93
CA ILE A 17 5.87 0.49 6.17
C ILE A 17 5.32 -0.04 4.86
N LEU A 18 5.83 -1.20 4.45
CA LEU A 18 5.34 -1.93 3.28
C LEU A 18 4.74 -3.24 3.72
N LEU A 19 3.57 -3.56 3.16
CA LEU A 19 2.93 -4.86 3.34
C LEU A 19 3.18 -5.73 2.10
N PRO A 20 3.24 -7.06 2.26
CA PRO A 20 3.36 -7.96 1.11
C PRO A 20 2.30 -7.71 0.04
N THR A 21 1.05 -7.47 0.43
CA THR A 21 -0.03 -7.20 -0.53
C THR A 21 0.24 -5.96 -1.38
N VAL A 22 0.88 -4.93 -0.80
CA VAL A 22 1.26 -3.71 -1.52
C VAL A 22 2.39 -3.99 -2.49
N ILE A 23 3.40 -4.75 -2.03
CA ILE A 23 4.56 -5.11 -2.86
C ILE A 23 4.12 -5.89 -4.08
N PHE A 24 3.33 -6.94 -3.88
CA PHE A 24 2.87 -7.77 -5.01
C PHE A 24 1.85 -7.05 -5.88
N GLY A 25 1.07 -6.16 -5.31
CA GLY A 25 0.23 -5.26 -6.09
C GLY A 25 1.03 -4.37 -7.02
N PHE A 26 2.14 -3.81 -6.53
CA PHE A 26 3.05 -3.03 -7.37
C PHE A 26 3.62 -3.86 -8.51
N VAL A 27 4.12 -5.06 -8.21
CA VAL A 27 4.68 -5.95 -9.24
C VAL A 27 3.62 -6.28 -10.30
N ARG A 28 2.42 -6.62 -9.86
CA ARG A 28 1.33 -6.98 -10.78
C ARG A 28 0.96 -5.83 -11.70
N ILE A 29 0.79 -4.64 -11.14
CA ILE A 29 0.33 -3.47 -11.90
C ILE A 29 1.44 -2.93 -12.80
N SER A 30 2.66 -2.79 -12.28
CA SER A 30 3.76 -2.18 -13.04
C SER A 30 4.22 -3.02 -14.23
N THR A 31 3.97 -4.33 -14.21
CA THR A 31 4.34 -5.23 -15.30
C THR A 31 3.18 -5.50 -16.26
N HIS A 32 2.01 -4.90 -16.04
CA HIS A 32 0.80 -5.24 -16.80
C HIS A 32 0.74 -4.45 -18.12
N PRO A 33 0.76 -5.14 -19.28
CA PRO A 33 0.79 -4.46 -20.58
C PRO A 33 -0.50 -3.72 -20.92
N ARG A 34 -1.62 -4.06 -20.27
CA ARG A 34 -2.89 -3.38 -20.47
C ARG A 34 -3.01 -2.07 -19.70
N ILE A 35 -2.19 -1.90 -18.66
CA ILE A 35 -2.22 -0.70 -17.83
C ILE A 35 -1.20 0.31 -18.31
N PHE A 36 0.00 -0.15 -18.69
CA PHE A 36 1.08 0.71 -19.16
C PHE A 36 1.47 0.38 -20.58
N THR A 37 1.71 1.43 -21.38
CA THR A 37 2.20 1.28 -22.75
C THR A 37 3.59 0.66 -22.77
N ASP A 38 4.41 1.00 -21.77
CA ASP A 38 5.77 0.49 -21.61
C ASP A 38 5.93 -0.06 -20.19
N PRO A 39 5.39 -1.27 -19.93
CA PRO A 39 5.43 -1.84 -18.59
C PRO A 39 6.85 -2.25 -18.20
N LEU A 40 7.11 -2.29 -16.89
CA LEU A 40 8.35 -2.84 -16.38
C LEU A 40 8.42 -4.34 -16.67
N SER A 41 9.63 -4.84 -16.88
CA SER A 41 9.86 -6.28 -16.84
C SER A 41 9.75 -6.78 -15.39
N VAL A 42 9.59 -8.08 -15.22
CA VAL A 42 9.59 -8.69 -13.88
C VAL A 42 10.90 -8.36 -13.16
N THR A 43 12.02 -8.47 -13.86
CA THR A 43 13.34 -8.18 -13.30
C THR A 43 13.45 -6.73 -12.83
N GLU A 44 12.93 -5.79 -13.62
CA GLU A 44 12.93 -4.37 -13.24
C GLU A 44 12.04 -4.11 -12.03
N ALA A 45 10.84 -4.69 -12.02
CA ALA A 45 9.91 -4.50 -10.90
C ALA A 45 10.48 -5.06 -9.60
N THR A 46 11.05 -6.27 -9.63
CA THR A 46 11.64 -6.86 -8.43
C THR A 46 12.89 -6.12 -7.97
N ALA A 47 13.65 -5.54 -8.91
CA ALA A 47 14.82 -4.73 -8.55
C ALA A 47 14.41 -3.49 -7.75
N HIS A 48 13.31 -2.83 -8.14
CA HIS A 48 12.79 -1.71 -7.36
C HIS A 48 12.41 -2.14 -5.95
N VAL A 49 11.71 -3.27 -5.81
CA VAL A 49 11.29 -3.77 -4.50
C VAL A 49 12.51 -4.08 -3.63
N HIS A 50 13.53 -4.75 -4.17
CA HIS A 50 14.75 -5.05 -3.42
C HIS A 50 15.45 -3.77 -2.97
N SER A 51 15.49 -2.76 -3.82
CA SER A 51 16.07 -1.46 -3.47
C SER A 51 15.33 -0.83 -2.28
N TRP A 52 14.00 -0.85 -2.30
CA TRP A 52 13.20 -0.28 -1.21
C TRP A 52 13.42 -1.04 0.10
N LEU A 53 13.36 -2.37 0.04
CA LEU A 53 13.52 -3.20 1.24
C LEU A 53 14.91 -3.12 1.85
N GLY A 54 15.90 -2.70 1.07
CA GLY A 54 17.27 -2.48 1.56
C GLY A 54 17.46 -1.17 2.32
N ARG A 55 16.48 -0.27 2.32
CA ARG A 55 16.60 1.03 3.01
C ARG A 55 16.36 0.85 4.50
N LYS A 56 17.11 1.58 5.32
CA LYS A 56 17.04 1.47 6.79
C LYS A 56 15.67 1.87 7.34
N GLN A 57 15.03 2.88 6.74
CA GLN A 57 13.75 3.40 7.21
C GLN A 57 12.56 2.58 6.74
N VAL A 58 12.75 1.65 5.81
CA VAL A 58 11.67 0.82 5.28
C VAL A 58 11.53 -0.44 6.12
N ARG A 59 10.30 -0.73 6.53
CA ARG A 59 9.98 -1.91 7.35
C ARG A 59 8.93 -2.74 6.62
N LEU A 60 9.23 -4.01 6.45
CA LEU A 60 8.25 -4.98 5.96
C LEU A 60 7.39 -5.44 7.13
N ARG A 61 6.09 -5.29 7.04
CA ARG A 61 5.15 -5.72 8.07
C ARG A 61 3.99 -6.45 7.40
N ASP A 62 3.37 -7.35 8.13
CA ASP A 62 2.21 -8.08 7.66
C ASP A 62 1.11 -8.02 8.69
N MET A 63 -0.05 -8.56 8.33
CA MET A 63 -1.19 -8.62 9.23
C MET A 63 -0.91 -9.57 10.39
N LEU A 64 -1.35 -9.15 11.57
CA LEU A 64 -1.44 -10.03 12.73
C LEU A 64 -2.87 -10.57 12.82
N PRO A 65 -3.10 -11.65 13.59
CA PRO A 65 -4.45 -12.20 13.72
C PRO A 65 -5.52 -11.18 14.09
N ASP A 66 -5.21 -10.25 14.99
CA ASP A 66 -6.17 -9.21 15.40
C ASP A 66 -6.49 -8.24 14.26
N ASP A 67 -5.59 -8.07 13.31
CA ASP A 67 -5.84 -7.19 12.15
C ASP A 67 -6.95 -7.77 11.26
N VAL A 68 -7.09 -9.10 11.22
CA VAL A 68 -8.16 -9.73 10.46
C VAL A 68 -9.52 -9.30 11.00
N GLU A 69 -9.68 -9.30 12.32
CA GLU A 69 -10.93 -8.86 12.94
C GLU A 69 -11.18 -7.38 12.69
N THR A 70 -10.14 -6.55 12.77
CA THR A 70 -10.26 -5.11 12.47
C THR A 70 -10.67 -4.89 11.03
N ALA A 71 -10.05 -5.60 10.09
CA ALA A 71 -10.39 -5.47 8.66
C ALA A 71 -11.83 -5.87 8.39
N LEU A 72 -12.29 -6.96 9.00
CA LEU A 72 -13.68 -7.40 8.86
C LEU A 72 -14.65 -6.36 9.41
N ALA A 73 -14.32 -5.77 10.57
CA ALA A 73 -15.16 -4.73 11.17
C ALA A 73 -15.23 -3.48 10.27
N LEU A 74 -14.12 -3.10 9.64
CA LEU A 74 -14.11 -1.98 8.72
C LEU A 74 -15.02 -2.24 7.51
N LEU A 75 -15.00 -3.45 6.97
CA LEU A 75 -15.88 -3.81 5.87
C LEU A 75 -17.34 -3.79 6.27
N GLU A 76 -17.68 -4.29 7.46
CA GLU A 76 -19.05 -4.24 7.96
C GLU A 76 -19.53 -2.79 8.11
N SER A 77 -18.70 -1.92 8.67
CA SER A 77 -19.04 -0.52 8.84
C SER A 77 -19.22 0.21 7.51
N ALA A 78 -18.41 -0.15 6.51
CA ALA A 78 -18.55 0.42 5.17
C ALA A 78 -19.78 -0.10 4.44
N GLY A 79 -20.30 -1.25 4.84
CA GLY A 79 -21.51 -1.85 4.28
C GLY A 79 -21.29 -2.58 2.95
N THR A 80 -20.03 -2.77 2.55
CA THR A 80 -19.69 -3.47 1.30
C THR A 80 -18.27 -4.00 1.41
N ALA A 81 -17.95 -4.96 0.58
CA ALA A 81 -16.60 -5.54 0.51
C ALA A 81 -16.00 -5.31 -0.89
N GLY A 82 -15.99 -6.29 -1.75
CA GLY A 82 -15.53 -6.16 -3.12
C GLY A 82 -14.17 -5.50 -3.22
N ASN A 83 -14.12 -4.34 -3.86
CA ASN A 83 -12.89 -3.59 -4.08
C ASN A 83 -12.26 -3.04 -2.79
N LEU A 84 -13.01 -3.00 -1.70
CA LEU A 84 -12.49 -2.55 -0.41
C LEU A 84 -11.76 -3.65 0.37
N THR A 85 -11.79 -4.89 -0.09
CA THR A 85 -11.26 -6.03 0.65
C THR A 85 -9.76 -5.89 0.92
N THR A 86 -8.97 -5.57 -0.10
CA THR A 86 -7.53 -5.35 0.09
C THR A 86 -7.26 -4.09 0.90
N ASP A 87 -8.00 -3.02 0.61
CA ASP A 87 -7.83 -1.75 1.31
C ASP A 87 -8.13 -1.87 2.81
N SER A 88 -9.10 -2.71 3.19
CA SER A 88 -9.42 -2.94 4.59
C SER A 88 -8.25 -3.59 5.35
N GLN A 89 -7.49 -4.45 4.68
CA GLN A 89 -6.32 -5.10 5.27
C GLN A 89 -5.20 -4.07 5.52
N ILE A 90 -4.95 -3.22 4.54
CA ILE A 90 -3.97 -2.14 4.68
C ILE A 90 -4.40 -1.17 5.79
N ALA A 91 -5.68 -0.82 5.81
CA ALA A 91 -6.24 0.07 6.82
C ALA A 91 -6.10 -0.50 8.23
N ALA A 92 -6.35 -1.79 8.40
CA ALA A 92 -6.25 -2.44 9.71
C ALA A 92 -4.82 -2.37 10.26
N VAL A 93 -3.83 -2.66 9.42
CA VAL A 93 -2.42 -2.57 9.83
C VAL A 93 -2.04 -1.13 10.12
N ALA A 94 -2.50 -0.18 9.32
CA ALA A 94 -2.24 1.24 9.54
C ALA A 94 -2.79 1.71 10.89
N LEU A 95 -4.00 1.27 11.26
CA LEU A 95 -4.58 1.61 12.56
C LEU A 95 -3.75 1.05 13.71
N ARG A 96 -3.33 -0.21 13.61
CA ARG A 96 -2.52 -0.84 14.66
C ARG A 96 -1.19 -0.11 14.86
N LEU A 97 -0.57 0.33 13.77
CA LEU A 97 0.74 0.96 13.80
C LEU A 97 0.67 2.48 13.89
N ASP A 98 -0.55 3.04 13.97
CA ASP A 98 -0.78 4.49 13.97
C ASP A 98 -0.10 5.17 12.78
N ALA A 99 -0.26 4.57 11.61
CA ALA A 99 0.37 5.04 10.38
C ALA A 99 -0.65 5.72 9.46
N GLU A 100 -0.14 6.56 8.58
CA GLU A 100 -0.95 7.21 7.54
C GLU A 100 -0.80 6.40 6.25
N VAL A 101 -1.93 6.17 5.56
CA VAL A 101 -1.94 5.45 4.29
C VAL A 101 -1.71 6.44 3.15
N HIS A 102 -0.74 6.17 2.30
CA HIS A 102 -0.49 6.94 1.08
C HIS A 102 -1.12 6.20 -0.10
N THR A 103 -2.16 6.78 -0.68
CA THR A 103 -2.92 6.12 -1.73
C THR A 103 -3.62 7.15 -2.62
N ALA A 104 -3.74 6.83 -3.91
CA ALA A 104 -4.56 7.59 -4.84
C ALA A 104 -6.02 7.13 -4.84
N ASP A 105 -6.35 6.09 -4.08
CA ASP A 105 -7.68 5.51 -4.03
C ASP A 105 -8.54 6.23 -2.99
N LEU A 106 -9.56 6.94 -3.46
CA LEU A 106 -10.47 7.70 -2.61
C LEU A 106 -11.37 6.80 -1.75
N ASP A 107 -11.43 5.50 -2.06
CA ASP A 107 -12.23 4.55 -1.28
C ASP A 107 -11.77 4.45 0.17
N PHE A 108 -10.53 4.82 0.49
CA PHE A 108 -10.07 4.90 1.87
C PHE A 108 -10.88 5.89 2.71
N GLY A 109 -11.56 6.85 2.09
CA GLY A 109 -12.50 7.74 2.78
C GLY A 109 -13.68 7.02 3.41
N ARG A 110 -13.95 5.77 3.02
CA ARG A 110 -14.99 4.93 3.61
C ARG A 110 -14.57 4.32 4.94
N PHE A 111 -13.33 4.52 5.36
CA PHE A 111 -12.80 4.09 6.66
C PHE A 111 -12.46 5.34 7.48
N PRO A 112 -13.43 5.95 8.17
CA PRO A 112 -13.22 7.26 8.80
C PRO A 112 -12.16 7.26 9.90
N GLN A 113 -11.82 6.11 10.47
CA GLN A 113 -10.78 6.02 11.50
C GLN A 113 -9.37 6.07 10.92
N VAL A 114 -9.22 5.89 9.61
CA VAL A 114 -7.92 5.76 8.95
C VAL A 114 -7.52 7.09 8.33
N ARG A 115 -6.32 7.54 8.66
CA ARG A 115 -5.74 8.71 8.03
C ARG A 115 -5.14 8.31 6.69
N PHE A 116 -5.50 9.03 5.63
CA PHE A 116 -4.90 8.78 4.33
C PHE A 116 -4.66 10.07 3.58
N VAL A 117 -3.73 10.03 2.64
CA VAL A 117 -3.38 11.17 1.80
C VAL A 117 -3.10 10.67 0.38
N ASN A 118 -3.51 11.47 -0.60
CA ASN A 118 -3.19 11.19 -2.00
C ASN A 118 -1.88 11.93 -2.35
N PRO A 119 -0.77 11.19 -2.51
CA PRO A 119 0.52 11.81 -2.78
C PRO A 119 0.63 12.42 -4.18
N LEU A 120 -0.35 12.13 -5.04
CA LEU A 120 -0.37 12.63 -6.42
C LEU A 120 -1.32 13.82 -6.61
N ALA A 121 -2.02 14.20 -5.56
CA ALA A 121 -2.95 15.34 -5.61
C ALA A 121 -2.22 16.68 -5.59
#